data_fe68c832b1b266253f80de2782facd88
#
_entry.id   fe68c832b1b266253f80de2782facd88
#
_cell.length_a   1.000
_cell.length_b   1.000
_cell.length_c   1.000
_cell.angle_alpha   90.00
_cell.angle_beta   90.00
_cell.angle_gamma   90.00
#
_symmetry.space_group_name_H-M   'P 1'
#
loop_
_entity.id
_entity.type
_entity.pdbx_description
1 polymer ?
#
loop_
_entity_poly.entity_id
_entity_poly.type
_entity_poly.pdbx_seq_one_letter_code
_entity_poly.pdbx_strand_id
1 'polypeptide(L)'
;MWTFAQDGTHMADQRNRILVPRRADFRAQHQRSAVKGEESDHYWPGTVMGLGVFFSLISALTVMPWTLIPPELLLRVLLGLCFIGNLVPLIIVGARLGMARLEFFLFNLIAVGPVVTSVLLWLNFLLHGPSDDTVHAVATTEHGGTLITYVFGDDFLAEYPFARSTYKDWNATVGSHVRVSLADGLFGFPVVLRKEPLAGMP
;
A
#
# COMPACT_ATOMS: atom_id res chain seq x y z
N MET A 1 93.54 20.31 -5.23
CA MET A 1 93.35 20.26 -3.79
C MET A 1 91.84 20.53 -3.59
N TRP A 2 91.01 19.47 -3.57
CA TRP A 2 89.59 19.56 -3.47
C TRP A 2 89.14 18.80 -2.21
N THR A 3 88.63 19.52 -1.24
CA THR A 3 88.01 18.99 -0.01
C THR A 3 86.53 18.74 -0.25
N PHE A 4 86.19 17.46 -0.22
CA PHE A 4 84.80 17.06 -0.15
C PHE A 4 84.33 17.10 1.29
N ALA A 5 83.35 17.95 1.60
CA ALA A 5 82.70 17.98 2.87
C ALA A 5 81.48 16.97 2.84
N GLN A 6 81.43 16.13 3.84
CA GLN A 6 80.39 15.20 4.15
C GLN A 6 79.11 15.94 4.62
N ASP A 7 78.00 15.72 3.95
CA ASP A 7 76.68 16.04 4.44
C ASP A 7 75.75 14.85 4.13
N GLY A 8 75.85 13.85 4.95
CA GLY A 8 75.19 12.56 4.73
C GLY A 8 74.45 12.01 5.95
N THR A 9 73.85 12.85 6.81
CA THR A 9 73.17 12.31 8.02
C THR A 9 71.75 12.82 8.32
N HIS A 10 71.03 13.39 7.36
CA HIS A 10 69.73 13.91 7.65
C HIS A 10 68.52 13.22 6.92
N MET A 11 68.73 12.09 6.23
CA MET A 11 67.64 11.42 5.46
C MET A 11 67.10 10.13 6.09
N ALA A 12 67.53 9.74 7.27
CA ALA A 12 67.13 8.42 7.83
C ALA A 12 65.97 8.43 8.85
N ASP A 13 65.45 9.58 9.27
CA ASP A 13 64.48 9.62 10.42
C ASP A 13 63.03 9.96 10.05
N GLN A 14 62.68 10.00 8.78
CA GLN A 14 61.28 10.26 8.37
C GLN A 14 60.45 9.02 8.03
N ARG A 15 61.01 7.81 8.08
CA ARG A 15 60.34 6.61 7.53
C ARG A 15 59.49 5.80 8.48
N ASN A 16 59.36 6.12 9.74
CA ASN A 16 58.61 5.25 10.67
C ASN A 16 57.74 5.97 11.72
N ARG A 17 57.17 7.12 11.39
CA ARG A 17 56.03 7.59 12.17
C ARG A 17 54.74 6.99 11.58
N ILE A 18 54.51 5.72 11.86
CA ILE A 18 53.16 5.18 11.81
C ILE A 18 52.36 6.00 12.83
N LEU A 19 51.60 6.98 12.33
CA LEU A 19 50.64 7.74 13.12
C LEU A 19 49.60 6.75 13.63
N VAL A 20 49.89 6.10 14.74
CA VAL A 20 48.87 5.35 15.49
C VAL A 20 47.86 6.40 15.96
N PRO A 21 46.65 6.42 15.43
CA PRO A 21 45.65 7.42 15.82
C PRO A 21 45.44 7.30 17.33
N ARG A 22 45.62 8.38 18.05
CA ARG A 22 45.41 8.41 19.50
C ARG A 22 43.96 7.99 19.78
N ARG A 23 43.73 7.20 20.84
CA ARG A 23 42.38 6.79 21.29
C ARG A 23 41.41 7.97 21.41
N ALA A 24 41.89 9.18 21.64
CA ALA A 24 41.13 10.42 21.65
C ALA A 24 40.52 10.75 20.27
N ASP A 25 41.25 10.48 19.17
CA ASP A 25 40.77 10.78 17.83
C ASP A 25 39.64 9.83 17.41
N PHE A 26 39.69 8.56 17.83
CA PHE A 26 38.56 7.62 17.64
C PHE A 26 37.30 8.03 18.41
N ARG A 27 37.45 8.53 19.66
CA ARG A 27 36.28 9.02 20.42
C ARG A 27 35.69 10.29 19.81
N ALA A 28 36.55 11.22 19.33
CA ALA A 28 36.09 12.43 18.66
C ALA A 28 35.40 12.11 17.31
N GLN A 29 35.90 11.11 16.60
CA GLN A 29 35.29 10.67 15.33
C GLN A 29 33.95 9.96 15.56
N HIS A 30 33.83 9.11 16.59
CA HIS A 30 32.57 8.51 16.99
C HIS A 30 31.57 9.53 17.51
N GLN A 31 32.01 10.52 18.28
CA GLN A 31 31.13 11.61 18.72
C GLN A 31 30.66 12.48 17.54
N ARG A 32 31.51 12.79 16.58
CA ARG A 32 31.12 13.52 15.37
C ARG A 32 30.15 12.71 14.50
N SER A 33 30.30 11.39 14.43
CA SER A 33 29.37 10.50 13.75
C SER A 33 28.03 10.40 14.47
N ALA A 34 28.03 10.38 15.80
CA ALA A 34 26.83 10.36 16.63
C ALA A 34 26.06 11.70 16.54
N VAL A 35 26.77 12.84 16.58
CA VAL A 35 26.14 14.17 16.46
C VAL A 35 25.63 14.42 15.04
N LYS A 36 26.26 13.85 14.01
CA LYS A 36 25.78 13.94 12.63
C LYS A 36 24.58 13.05 12.35
N GLY A 37 24.32 12.06 13.22
CA GLY A 37 23.12 11.19 13.15
C GLY A 37 21.86 11.81 13.76
N GLU A 38 21.95 12.99 14.37
CA GLU A 38 20.83 13.68 15.01
C GLU A 38 20.22 14.83 14.17
N GLU A 39 20.77 15.15 13.00
CA GLU A 39 19.99 15.76 11.94
C GLU A 39 19.01 14.66 11.51
N SER A 40 17.78 14.74 12.03
CA SER A 40 16.65 13.94 11.60
C SER A 40 16.44 14.22 10.11
N ASP A 41 17.20 13.51 9.26
CA ASP A 41 16.82 13.33 7.87
C ASP A 41 15.41 12.73 7.94
N HIS A 42 14.43 13.60 7.80
CA HIS A 42 13.01 13.23 7.80
C HIS A 42 12.87 12.20 6.70
N TYR A 43 12.83 10.92 7.09
CA TYR A 43 12.81 9.80 6.15
C TYR A 43 11.42 9.73 5.53
N TRP A 44 11.15 10.72 4.64
CA TRP A 44 9.88 10.92 3.97
C TRP A 44 9.33 9.66 3.26
N PRO A 45 10.18 8.74 2.67
CA PRO A 45 9.65 7.54 2.03
C PRO A 45 8.90 6.64 3.01
N GLY A 46 9.42 6.44 4.21
CA GLY A 46 8.75 5.64 5.24
C GLY A 46 7.41 6.23 5.68
N THR A 47 7.34 7.56 5.82
CA THR A 47 6.08 8.26 6.15
C THR A 47 5.05 8.10 5.04
N VAL A 48 5.46 8.27 3.77
CA VAL A 48 4.56 8.11 2.62
C VAL A 48 4.10 6.67 2.47
N MET A 49 4.98 5.68 2.71
CA MET A 49 4.60 4.26 2.74
C MET A 49 3.53 3.99 3.80
N GLY A 50 3.73 4.49 5.01
CA GLY A 50 2.74 4.37 6.09
C GLY A 50 1.38 4.96 5.71
N LEU A 51 1.36 6.19 5.21
CA LEU A 51 0.13 6.85 4.75
C LEU A 51 -0.53 6.09 3.59
N GLY A 52 0.27 5.57 2.65
CA GLY A 52 -0.22 4.77 1.52
C GLY A 52 -0.91 3.48 1.98
N VAL A 53 -0.34 2.76 2.94
CA VAL A 53 -0.95 1.57 3.54
C VAL A 53 -2.26 1.91 4.24
N PHE A 54 -2.29 2.97 5.07
CA PHE A 54 -3.51 3.40 5.75
C PHE A 54 -4.61 3.81 4.76
N PHE A 55 -4.28 4.60 3.76
CA PHE A 55 -5.23 4.99 2.71
C PHE A 55 -5.79 3.77 2.00
N SER A 56 -4.95 2.81 1.62
CA SER A 56 -5.36 1.60 0.91
C SER A 56 -6.24 0.69 1.78
N LEU A 57 -5.92 0.56 3.07
CA LEU A 57 -6.71 -0.21 4.02
C LEU A 57 -8.09 0.41 4.23
N ILE A 58 -8.16 1.73 4.45
CA ILE A 58 -9.43 2.45 4.58
C ILE A 58 -10.24 2.31 3.30
N SER A 59 -9.62 2.49 2.14
CA SER A 59 -10.30 2.34 0.85
C SER A 59 -10.84 0.93 0.64
N ALA A 60 -10.07 -0.09 0.99
CA ALA A 60 -10.53 -1.48 0.92
C ALA A 60 -11.74 -1.71 1.82
N LEU A 61 -11.70 -1.26 3.06
CA LEU A 61 -12.80 -1.44 4.02
C LEU A 61 -14.07 -0.65 3.60
N THR A 62 -13.91 0.48 2.92
CA THR A 62 -15.05 1.35 2.56
C THR A 62 -15.63 1.04 1.19
N VAL A 63 -14.81 0.73 0.19
CA VAL A 63 -15.26 0.60 -1.22
C VAL A 63 -15.47 -0.85 -1.64
N MET A 64 -14.66 -1.80 -1.15
CA MET A 64 -14.81 -3.21 -1.55
C MET A 64 -16.17 -3.82 -1.25
N PRO A 65 -16.86 -3.52 -0.13
CA PRO A 65 -18.21 -4.04 0.11
C PRO A 65 -19.26 -3.54 -0.88
N TRP A 66 -18.94 -2.47 -1.59
CA TRP A 66 -19.84 -1.82 -2.55
C TRP A 66 -19.43 -2.00 -4.02
N THR A 67 -18.31 -2.67 -4.28
CA THR A 67 -17.82 -2.89 -5.64
C THR A 67 -17.77 -4.38 -5.95
N LEU A 68 -18.44 -4.81 -7.00
CA LEU A 68 -18.49 -6.20 -7.39
C LEU A 68 -17.29 -6.56 -8.28
N ILE A 69 -16.14 -6.69 -7.65
CA ILE A 69 -14.90 -7.13 -8.30
C ILE A 69 -14.51 -8.49 -7.72
N PRO A 70 -14.27 -9.50 -8.57
CA PRO A 70 -13.74 -10.78 -8.10
C PRO A 70 -12.37 -10.57 -7.42
N PRO A 71 -12.15 -11.16 -6.23
CA PRO A 71 -10.89 -10.97 -5.48
C PRO A 71 -9.64 -11.34 -6.27
N GLU A 72 -9.74 -12.35 -7.13
CA GLU A 72 -8.63 -12.76 -8.00
C GLU A 72 -8.24 -11.69 -9.01
N LEU A 73 -9.23 -11.04 -9.62
CA LEU A 73 -8.99 -9.96 -10.58
C LEU A 73 -8.37 -8.74 -9.88
N LEU A 74 -8.89 -8.39 -8.70
CA LEU A 74 -8.34 -7.31 -7.90
C LEU A 74 -6.86 -7.57 -7.53
N LEU A 75 -6.56 -8.81 -7.13
CA LEU A 75 -5.18 -9.22 -6.83
C LEU A 75 -4.28 -9.14 -8.07
N ARG A 76 -4.76 -9.57 -9.24
CA ARG A 76 -4.01 -9.47 -10.51
C ARG A 76 -3.73 -8.03 -10.88
N VAL A 77 -4.70 -7.13 -10.73
CA VAL A 77 -4.54 -5.70 -10.99
C VAL A 77 -3.51 -5.10 -10.02
N LEU A 78 -3.66 -5.40 -8.72
CA LEU A 78 -2.71 -4.94 -7.69
C LEU A 78 -1.28 -5.38 -8.00
N LEU A 79 -1.07 -6.67 -8.25
CA LEU A 79 0.25 -7.21 -8.58
C LEU A 79 0.79 -6.60 -9.87
N GLY A 80 -0.06 -6.48 -10.91
CA GLY A 80 0.32 -5.83 -12.16
C GLY A 80 0.83 -4.41 -11.94
N LEU A 81 0.10 -3.60 -11.18
CA LEU A 81 0.50 -2.22 -10.86
C LEU A 81 1.78 -2.16 -10.01
N CYS A 82 1.94 -3.05 -9.04
CA CYS A 82 3.16 -3.15 -8.24
C CYS A 82 4.39 -3.45 -9.10
N PHE A 83 4.28 -4.35 -10.08
CA PHE A 83 5.40 -4.73 -10.94
C PHE A 83 5.64 -3.73 -12.07
N ILE A 84 4.60 -3.25 -12.75
CA ILE A 84 4.72 -2.24 -13.81
C ILE A 84 5.29 -0.93 -13.26
N GLY A 85 4.86 -0.52 -12.07
CA GLY A 85 5.41 0.64 -11.37
C GLY A 85 6.93 0.54 -11.13
N ASN A 86 7.48 -0.66 -11.05
CA ASN A 86 8.91 -0.87 -10.88
C ASN A 86 9.71 -0.84 -12.21
N LEU A 87 9.08 -1.15 -13.34
CA LEU A 87 9.78 -1.22 -14.63
C LEU A 87 10.05 0.17 -15.24
N VAL A 88 9.07 1.05 -15.23
CA VAL A 88 9.15 2.36 -15.90
C VAL A 88 9.84 3.43 -15.02
N PRO A 89 9.47 3.60 -13.75
CA PRO A 89 10.05 4.66 -12.91
C PRO A 89 11.47 4.38 -12.44
N LEU A 90 11.91 3.11 -12.39
CA LEU A 90 13.22 2.74 -11.85
C LEU A 90 14.37 3.41 -12.63
N ILE A 91 14.21 3.57 -13.94
CA ILE A 91 15.21 4.18 -14.81
C ILE A 91 15.19 5.72 -14.70
N ILE A 92 13.99 6.31 -14.50
CA ILE A 92 13.81 7.77 -14.62
C ILE A 92 13.68 8.44 -13.26
N VAL A 93 12.94 7.85 -12.33
CA VAL A 93 12.52 8.51 -11.08
C VAL A 93 13.36 8.07 -9.89
N GLY A 94 13.73 6.79 -9.78
CA GLY A 94 14.47 6.25 -8.64
C GLY A 94 15.82 6.94 -8.43
N ALA A 95 16.56 7.22 -9.53
CA ALA A 95 17.83 7.93 -9.47
C ALA A 95 17.67 9.40 -9.03
N ARG A 96 16.54 10.05 -9.38
CA ARG A 96 16.26 11.45 -8.99
C ARG A 96 15.81 11.58 -7.53
N LEU A 97 15.19 10.54 -6.98
CA LEU A 97 14.73 10.52 -5.59
C LEU A 97 15.82 10.09 -4.61
N GLY A 98 16.99 9.67 -5.10
CA GLY A 98 18.10 9.23 -4.25
C GLY A 98 17.82 7.91 -3.52
N MET A 99 16.79 7.16 -3.90
CA MET A 99 16.43 5.88 -3.28
C MET A 99 17.32 4.74 -3.79
N ALA A 100 17.69 3.82 -2.91
CA ALA A 100 18.30 2.56 -3.30
C ALA A 100 17.30 1.71 -4.11
N ARG A 101 17.80 0.83 -4.99
CA ARG A 101 16.93 0.01 -5.86
C ARG A 101 15.91 -0.82 -5.09
N LEU A 102 16.35 -1.44 -3.99
CA LEU A 102 15.46 -2.23 -3.14
C LEU A 102 14.41 -1.37 -2.43
N GLU A 103 14.82 -0.21 -1.94
CA GLU A 103 13.94 0.75 -1.29
C GLU A 103 12.86 1.26 -2.25
N PHE A 104 13.24 1.61 -3.47
CA PHE A 104 12.30 2.01 -4.51
C PHE A 104 11.33 0.88 -4.89
N PHE A 105 11.83 -0.36 -4.98
CA PHE A 105 10.99 -1.53 -5.20
C PHE A 105 9.95 -1.71 -4.09
N LEU A 106 10.37 -1.65 -2.83
CA LEU A 106 9.48 -1.75 -1.68
C LEU A 106 8.49 -0.58 -1.62
N PHE A 107 8.93 0.63 -1.95
CA PHE A 107 8.06 1.80 -2.02
C PHE A 107 6.93 1.61 -3.03
N ASN A 108 7.22 1.11 -4.23
CA ASN A 108 6.19 0.81 -5.22
C ASN A 108 5.26 -0.32 -4.78
N LEU A 109 5.80 -1.38 -4.17
CA LEU A 109 5.02 -2.53 -3.72
C LEU A 109 4.07 -2.17 -2.58
N ILE A 110 4.53 -1.38 -1.61
CA ILE A 110 3.80 -1.12 -0.35
C ILE A 110 2.96 0.16 -0.43
N ALA A 111 3.41 1.17 -1.18
CA ALA A 111 2.72 2.45 -1.27
C ALA A 111 2.05 2.66 -2.62
N VAL A 112 2.82 2.72 -3.70
CA VAL A 112 2.30 3.16 -5.01
C VAL A 112 1.26 2.19 -5.56
N GLY A 113 1.54 0.90 -5.62
CA GLY A 113 0.63 -0.11 -6.15
C GLY A 113 -0.72 -0.12 -5.42
N PRO A 114 -0.74 -0.28 -4.08
CA PRO A 114 -1.98 -0.23 -3.31
C PRO A 114 -2.74 1.09 -3.42
N VAL A 115 -2.04 2.24 -3.40
CA VAL A 115 -2.69 3.56 -3.55
C VAL A 115 -3.33 3.71 -4.92
N VAL A 116 -2.63 3.35 -6.00
CA VAL A 116 -3.18 3.42 -7.36
C VAL A 116 -4.38 2.50 -7.50
N THR A 117 -4.29 1.25 -7.00
CA THR A 117 -5.43 0.32 -6.98
C THR A 117 -6.63 0.91 -6.23
N SER A 118 -6.39 1.53 -5.08
CA SER A 118 -7.44 2.18 -4.30
C SER A 118 -8.09 3.35 -5.04
N VAL A 119 -7.28 4.17 -5.70
CA VAL A 119 -7.80 5.27 -6.55
C VAL A 119 -8.65 4.72 -7.69
N LEU A 120 -8.23 3.64 -8.36
CA LEU A 120 -9.03 3.02 -9.41
C LEU A 120 -10.36 2.47 -8.88
N LEU A 121 -10.36 1.85 -7.68
CA LEU A 121 -11.60 1.41 -7.02
C LEU A 121 -12.54 2.58 -6.73
N TRP A 122 -12.02 3.68 -6.18
CA TRP A 122 -12.81 4.88 -5.94
C TRP A 122 -13.35 5.49 -7.23
N LEU A 123 -12.55 5.57 -8.29
CA LEU A 123 -13.02 6.06 -9.60
C LEU A 123 -14.13 5.18 -10.16
N ASN A 124 -14.00 3.84 -10.05
CA ASN A 124 -15.05 2.93 -10.48
C ASN A 124 -16.33 3.11 -9.69
N PHE A 125 -16.23 3.36 -8.37
CA PHE A 125 -17.39 3.55 -7.50
C PHE A 125 -18.05 4.91 -7.70
N LEU A 126 -17.28 6.00 -7.83
CA LEU A 126 -17.82 7.37 -7.90
C LEU A 126 -18.33 7.73 -9.31
N LEU A 127 -17.71 7.17 -10.35
CA LEU A 127 -18.06 7.45 -11.75
C LEU A 127 -18.89 6.28 -12.32
N HIS A 128 -20.04 6.03 -11.73
CA HIS A 128 -20.98 5.00 -12.17
C HIS A 128 -22.08 5.55 -13.09
N GLY A 129 -22.66 4.67 -13.89
CA GLY A 129 -23.82 4.96 -14.76
C GLY A 129 -25.17 5.01 -13.99
N PRO A 130 -26.28 4.96 -14.73
CA PRO A 130 -27.60 4.86 -14.12
C PRO A 130 -27.73 3.55 -13.33
N SER A 131 -28.56 3.54 -12.29
CA SER A 131 -28.77 2.38 -11.44
C SER A 131 -30.04 1.64 -11.81
N ASP A 132 -29.96 0.31 -11.77
CA ASP A 132 -31.08 -0.61 -11.87
C ASP A 132 -31.35 -1.28 -10.52
N ASP A 133 -32.62 -1.42 -10.16
CA ASP A 133 -33.03 -2.08 -8.92
C ASP A 133 -33.37 -3.55 -9.20
N THR A 134 -32.75 -4.43 -8.41
CA THR A 134 -33.06 -5.88 -8.42
C THR A 134 -33.51 -6.33 -7.04
N VAL A 135 -34.34 -7.37 -6.98
CA VAL A 135 -34.90 -7.90 -5.73
C VAL A 135 -34.49 -9.36 -5.58
N HIS A 136 -33.84 -9.68 -4.47
CA HIS A 136 -33.33 -11.01 -4.19
C HIS A 136 -33.85 -11.53 -2.85
N ALA A 137 -34.16 -12.83 -2.80
CA ALA A 137 -34.61 -13.48 -1.58
C ALA A 137 -33.41 -13.99 -0.75
N VAL A 138 -33.44 -13.75 0.54
CA VAL A 138 -32.40 -14.25 1.48
C VAL A 138 -32.69 -15.72 1.79
N ALA A 139 -31.80 -16.62 1.35
CA ALA A 139 -31.93 -18.06 1.61
C ALA A 139 -31.41 -18.44 2.99
N THR A 140 -30.23 -17.95 3.35
CA THR A 140 -29.60 -18.20 4.65
C THR A 140 -28.83 -16.99 5.15
N THR A 141 -28.57 -16.96 6.46
CA THR A 141 -27.76 -15.93 7.10
C THR A 141 -26.67 -16.59 7.94
N GLU A 142 -25.44 -16.20 7.74
CA GLU A 142 -24.30 -16.66 8.52
C GLU A 142 -23.84 -15.55 9.46
N HIS A 143 -23.69 -15.86 10.74
CA HIS A 143 -23.31 -14.89 11.76
C HIS A 143 -21.82 -15.01 12.07
N GLY A 144 -21.04 -13.98 11.72
CA GLY A 144 -19.62 -13.88 12.02
C GLY A 144 -19.33 -12.70 12.97
N GLY A 145 -19.58 -12.84 14.25
CA GLY A 145 -19.35 -11.77 15.24
C GLY A 145 -20.27 -10.56 15.02
N THR A 146 -19.70 -9.44 14.57
CA THR A 146 -20.44 -8.19 14.29
C THR A 146 -20.98 -8.10 12.85
N LEU A 147 -20.54 -9.01 11.98
CA LEU A 147 -20.98 -9.06 10.60
C LEU A 147 -21.99 -10.20 10.38
N ILE A 148 -22.96 -9.95 9.54
CA ILE A 148 -23.89 -10.95 9.03
C ILE A 148 -23.63 -11.08 7.53
N THR A 149 -23.40 -12.30 7.07
CA THR A 149 -23.26 -12.61 5.65
C THR A 149 -24.59 -13.18 5.14
N TYR A 150 -25.13 -12.58 4.10
CA TYR A 150 -26.36 -13.01 3.45
C TYR A 150 -26.05 -13.91 2.27
N VAL A 151 -26.72 -15.04 2.19
CA VAL A 151 -26.72 -15.92 1.03
C VAL A 151 -28.07 -15.77 0.35
N PHE A 152 -28.08 -15.38 -0.90
CA PHE A 152 -29.29 -15.22 -1.71
C PHE A 152 -29.63 -16.52 -2.42
N GLY A 153 -30.91 -16.78 -2.61
CA GLY A 153 -31.41 -18.04 -3.18
C GLY A 153 -31.11 -18.24 -4.66
N ASP A 154 -30.75 -17.16 -5.35
CA ASP A 154 -30.37 -17.12 -6.76
C ASP A 154 -28.86 -17.03 -6.98
N ASP A 155 -28.06 -17.38 -5.97
CA ASP A 155 -26.59 -17.24 -5.95
C ASP A 155 -26.08 -15.82 -6.23
N PHE A 156 -26.96 -14.82 -6.12
CA PHE A 156 -26.60 -13.42 -6.27
C PHE A 156 -25.49 -13.04 -5.28
N LEU A 157 -24.46 -12.35 -5.74
CA LEU A 157 -23.25 -12.01 -4.99
C LEU A 157 -22.42 -13.22 -4.50
N ALA A 158 -22.63 -14.44 -5.00
CA ALA A 158 -21.88 -15.62 -4.55
C ALA A 158 -20.35 -15.45 -4.76
N GLU A 159 -19.97 -14.82 -5.86
CA GLU A 159 -18.57 -14.55 -6.22
C GLU A 159 -17.97 -13.34 -5.49
N TYR A 160 -18.79 -12.58 -4.73
CA TYR A 160 -18.39 -11.31 -4.11
C TYR A 160 -18.53 -11.36 -2.57
N PRO A 161 -17.63 -12.04 -1.87
CA PRO A 161 -17.75 -12.30 -0.43
C PRO A 161 -17.83 -11.01 0.41
N PHE A 162 -17.15 -9.96 -0.01
CA PHE A 162 -17.20 -8.66 0.69
C PHE A 162 -18.54 -7.95 0.52
N ALA A 163 -19.16 -8.09 -0.64
CA ALA A 163 -20.47 -7.47 -0.90
C ALA A 163 -21.65 -8.18 -0.22
N ARG A 164 -21.49 -9.46 0.16
CA ARG A 164 -22.52 -10.22 0.89
C ARG A 164 -22.62 -9.86 2.37
N SER A 165 -21.56 -9.34 2.94
CA SER A 165 -21.47 -9.04 4.37
C SER A 165 -22.04 -7.65 4.68
N THR A 166 -22.73 -7.53 5.80
CA THR A 166 -23.24 -6.25 6.32
C THR A 166 -23.16 -6.23 7.84
N TYR A 167 -23.29 -5.05 8.43
CA TYR A 167 -23.31 -4.91 9.88
C TYR A 167 -24.64 -5.44 10.47
N LYS A 168 -24.61 -5.86 11.73
CA LYS A 168 -25.70 -6.52 12.45
C LYS A 168 -27.00 -5.69 12.56
N ASP A 169 -26.92 -4.39 12.33
CA ASP A 169 -28.09 -3.49 12.41
C ASP A 169 -29.07 -3.64 11.22
N TRP A 170 -28.71 -4.45 10.24
CA TRP A 170 -29.53 -4.71 9.08
C TRP A 170 -30.45 -5.91 9.34
N ASN A 171 -31.73 -5.64 9.54
CA ASN A 171 -32.74 -6.62 10.00
C ASN A 171 -33.34 -7.50 8.90
N ALA A 172 -32.55 -7.94 7.91
CA ALA A 172 -33.07 -8.93 6.96
C ALA A 172 -32.99 -10.34 7.60
N THR A 173 -34.11 -11.05 7.57
CA THR A 173 -34.22 -12.42 8.07
C THR A 173 -34.32 -13.42 6.90
N VAL A 174 -34.10 -14.71 7.17
CA VAL A 174 -34.29 -15.76 6.19
C VAL A 174 -35.72 -15.70 5.64
N GLY A 175 -35.86 -15.73 4.32
CA GLY A 175 -37.15 -15.57 3.62
C GLY A 175 -37.52 -14.10 3.34
N SER A 176 -36.82 -13.12 3.87
CA SER A 176 -37.06 -11.73 3.51
C SER A 176 -36.46 -11.41 2.13
N HIS A 177 -37.02 -10.38 1.48
CA HIS A 177 -36.48 -9.87 0.22
C HIS A 177 -35.63 -8.62 0.46
N VAL A 178 -34.59 -8.50 -0.34
CA VAL A 178 -33.69 -7.36 -0.32
C VAL A 178 -33.65 -6.72 -1.70
N ARG A 179 -33.94 -5.43 -1.73
CA ARG A 179 -33.72 -4.61 -2.93
C ARG A 179 -32.28 -4.16 -2.97
N VAL A 180 -31.63 -4.41 -4.08
CA VAL A 180 -30.24 -3.99 -4.34
C VAL A 180 -30.23 -3.11 -5.58
N SER A 181 -29.73 -1.89 -5.42
CA SER A 181 -29.53 -0.96 -6.54
C SER A 181 -28.11 -1.15 -7.06
N LEU A 182 -27.99 -1.55 -8.32
CA LEU A 182 -26.74 -1.77 -9.02
C LEU A 182 -26.54 -0.72 -10.09
N ALA A 183 -25.29 -0.31 -10.32
CA ALA A 183 -24.91 0.54 -11.44
C ALA A 183 -23.59 0.03 -12.04
N ASP A 184 -23.39 0.23 -13.33
CA ASP A 184 -22.11 -0.06 -13.95
C ASP A 184 -21.09 1.02 -13.59
N GLY A 185 -19.98 0.62 -12.99
CA GLY A 185 -18.87 1.52 -12.69
C GLY A 185 -18.06 1.87 -13.93
N LEU A 186 -17.15 2.86 -13.79
CA LEU A 186 -16.33 3.40 -14.87
C LEU A 186 -15.57 2.32 -15.67
N PHE A 187 -15.07 1.30 -14.99
CA PHE A 187 -14.30 0.22 -15.60
C PHE A 187 -15.14 -1.01 -15.96
N GLY A 188 -16.50 -0.90 -15.95
CA GLY A 188 -17.41 -1.99 -16.20
C GLY A 188 -17.59 -2.97 -15.05
N PHE A 189 -17.06 -2.68 -13.85
CA PHE A 189 -17.35 -3.46 -12.65
C PHE A 189 -18.59 -2.90 -11.97
N PRO A 190 -19.63 -3.72 -11.76
CA PRO A 190 -20.85 -3.24 -11.13
C PRO A 190 -20.56 -2.75 -9.71
N VAL A 191 -21.27 -1.71 -9.31
CA VAL A 191 -21.22 -1.14 -7.96
C VAL A 191 -22.60 -1.22 -7.32
N VAL A 192 -22.63 -1.57 -6.05
CA VAL A 192 -23.84 -1.60 -5.24
C VAL A 192 -24.01 -0.21 -4.64
N LEU A 193 -25.04 0.50 -4.99
CA LEU A 193 -25.31 1.83 -4.46
C LEU A 193 -26.14 1.78 -3.18
N ARG A 194 -27.05 0.82 -3.11
CA ARG A 194 -28.00 0.72 -2.00
C ARG A 194 -28.44 -0.73 -1.80
N LYS A 195 -28.65 -1.10 -0.54
CA LYS A 195 -29.26 -2.37 -0.13
C LYS A 195 -30.35 -2.05 0.87
N GLU A 196 -31.56 -2.45 0.60
CA GLU A 196 -32.72 -2.23 1.47
C GLU A 196 -33.48 -3.51 1.73
N PRO A 197 -33.68 -3.91 3.01
CA PRO A 197 -34.57 -4.98 3.32
C PRO A 197 -36.02 -4.53 3.04
N LEU A 198 -36.75 -5.34 2.29
CA LEU A 198 -38.16 -5.10 2.04
C LEU A 198 -38.95 -5.74 3.19
N ALA A 199 -39.52 -4.89 4.07
CA ALA A 199 -40.36 -5.35 5.15
C ALA A 199 -41.70 -5.83 4.57
N GLY A 200 -42.09 -7.10 4.82
CA GLY A 200 -43.47 -7.55 4.65
C GLY A 200 -43.87 -8.06 3.28
N MET A 201 -42.96 -8.50 2.41
CA MET A 201 -43.34 -9.36 1.28
C MET A 201 -43.29 -10.82 1.74
N PRO A 202 -44.43 -11.52 1.81
CA PRO A 202 -44.44 -12.96 2.08
C PRO A 202 -43.87 -13.76 0.91
#